data_c371858b5a2ead70723afcd42c51f3de
#
_entry.id   c371858b5a2ead70723afcd42c51f3de
#
_cell.length_a   1.000
_cell.length_b   1.000
_cell.length_c   1.000
_cell.angle_alpha   90.00
_cell.angle_beta   90.00
_cell.angle_gamma   90.00
#
_symmetry.space_group_name_H-M   'P 1'
#
loop_
_entity.id
_entity.type
_entity.pdbx_description
1 polymer ?
#
loop_
_entity_poly.entity_id
_entity_poly.type
_entity_poly.pdbx_seq_one_letter_code
_entity_poly.pdbx_strand_id
1 'polypeptide(L)'
;MKQVTTYVGIDAHKKDLFITMLIGQQKTPVTWQLANEPNGVRRLVRKLEREAPGPVSVFYEAGPCGYALQRQVTTSRVSCDVIAPALIPRKPGERVKTNRRDARKLAELGRAGLLTAVQPPTPEDEAVRDLARARDDAREDLQRCRHRLGKLLLRRGLHYSGRNWTRAHRQWIDSLTWAHAAERAVVEDYLLAIDHTEARLLELDARLAEIAGASRIGSRSGGCAVSAASTR
;
A
#
# COMPACT_ATOMS: atom_id res chain seq x y z
N MET A 1 39.36 -3.27 -13.88
CA MET A 1 39.25 -2.89 -12.45
C MET A 1 37.84 -3.23 -12.00
N LYS A 2 37.64 -3.99 -10.89
CA LYS A 2 36.30 -4.20 -10.35
C LYS A 2 35.72 -2.88 -9.85
N GLN A 3 34.59 -2.45 -10.39
CA GLN A 3 33.90 -1.25 -9.92
C GLN A 3 33.46 -1.42 -8.47
N VAL A 4 33.69 -0.41 -7.65
CA VAL A 4 33.31 -0.41 -6.24
C VAL A 4 31.83 -0.07 -6.13
N THR A 5 31.01 -1.00 -5.66
CA THR A 5 29.58 -0.80 -5.44
C THR A 5 29.34 0.03 -4.19
N THR A 6 28.40 0.96 -4.27
CA THR A 6 27.95 1.79 -3.15
C THR A 6 26.57 1.31 -2.70
N TYR A 7 26.40 1.08 -1.39
CA TYR A 7 25.15 0.58 -0.79
C TYR A 7 24.50 1.69 0.02
N VAL A 8 23.23 1.92 -0.23
CA VAL A 8 22.48 3.01 0.39
C VAL A 8 21.22 2.48 1.03
N GLY A 9 21.06 2.70 2.33
CA GLY A 9 19.80 2.43 3.02
C GLY A 9 19.04 3.72 3.25
N ILE A 10 17.75 3.69 3.03
CA ILE A 10 16.83 4.82 3.26
C ILE A 10 15.73 4.37 4.21
N ASP A 11 15.60 5.07 5.33
CA ASP A 11 14.40 5.03 6.15
C ASP A 11 13.47 6.15 5.70
N ALA A 12 12.39 5.76 5.01
CA ALA A 12 11.49 6.67 4.32
C ALA A 12 10.25 6.97 5.15
N HIS A 13 10.12 8.22 5.59
CA HIS A 13 8.96 8.76 6.28
C HIS A 13 8.17 9.73 5.41
N LYS A 14 6.95 10.09 5.82
CA LYS A 14 6.07 11.01 5.10
C LYS A 14 6.76 12.34 4.75
N LYS A 15 7.55 12.90 5.67
CA LYS A 15 8.19 14.22 5.51
C LYS A 15 9.68 14.14 5.23
N ASP A 16 10.34 13.07 5.66
CA ASP A 16 11.79 13.00 5.74
C ASP A 16 12.31 11.66 5.21
N LEU A 17 13.47 11.71 4.59
CA LEU A 17 14.29 10.55 4.21
C LEU A 17 15.56 10.59 5.08
N PHE A 18 15.80 9.53 5.84
CA PHE A 18 17.07 9.33 6.54
C PHE A 18 17.92 8.38 5.71
N ILE A 19 19.08 8.86 5.27
CA ILE A 19 19.93 8.16 4.31
C ILE A 19 21.25 7.76 4.95
N THR A 20 21.69 6.55 4.68
CA THR A 20 23.01 6.04 5.03
C THR A 20 23.66 5.44 3.81
N MET A 21 24.87 5.90 3.47
CA MET A 21 25.67 5.42 2.34
C MET A 21 26.95 4.74 2.83
N LEU A 22 27.24 3.58 2.26
CA LEU A 22 28.45 2.77 2.48
C LEU A 22 29.13 2.52 1.13
N ILE A 23 30.37 2.96 0.98
CA ILE A 23 31.16 2.77 -0.25
C ILE A 23 32.01 1.51 -0.09
N GLY A 24 31.77 0.50 -0.92
CA GLY A 24 32.52 -0.76 -0.90
C GLY A 24 32.59 -1.38 0.50
N GLN A 25 33.80 -1.62 0.99
CA GLN A 25 34.06 -2.22 2.31
C GLN A 25 34.34 -1.19 3.41
N GLN A 26 34.11 0.09 3.16
CA GLN A 26 34.32 1.12 4.19
C GLN A 26 33.46 0.85 5.42
N LYS A 27 34.04 1.06 6.61
CA LYS A 27 33.37 0.87 7.88
C LYS A 27 32.59 2.11 8.35
N THR A 28 33.03 3.29 7.91
CA THR A 28 32.41 4.57 8.31
C THR A 28 31.33 4.95 7.32
N PRO A 29 30.05 4.98 7.74
CA PRO A 29 28.96 5.40 6.87
C PRO A 29 28.88 6.92 6.77
N VAL A 30 28.45 7.41 5.60
CA VAL A 30 28.01 8.79 5.41
C VAL A 30 26.50 8.84 5.62
N THR A 31 26.02 9.68 6.56
CA THR A 31 24.62 9.81 6.88
C THR A 31 24.12 11.24 6.73
N TRP A 32 22.92 11.41 6.17
CA TRP A 32 22.27 12.71 6.07
C TRP A 32 20.73 12.53 6.04
N GLN A 33 20.02 13.65 6.07
CA GLN A 33 18.58 13.72 5.99
C GLN A 33 18.18 14.67 4.86
N LEU A 34 17.09 14.35 4.17
CA LEU A 34 16.46 15.19 3.14
C LEU A 34 14.94 15.20 3.35
N ALA A 35 14.27 16.24 2.86
CA ALA A 35 12.81 16.22 2.78
C ALA A 35 12.35 15.19 1.76
N ASN A 36 11.30 14.44 2.09
CA ASN A 36 10.67 13.47 1.19
C ASN A 36 9.73 14.20 0.20
N GLU A 37 10.33 14.91 -0.72
CA GLU A 37 9.67 15.68 -1.78
C GLU A 37 10.45 15.53 -3.09
N PRO A 38 9.87 15.83 -4.27
CA PRO A 38 10.55 15.64 -5.56
C PRO A 38 11.91 16.32 -5.66
N ASN A 39 12.06 17.52 -5.06
CA ASN A 39 13.33 18.23 -5.02
C ASN A 39 14.36 17.54 -4.11
N GLY A 40 13.93 17.01 -2.97
CA GLY A 40 14.78 16.25 -2.05
C GLY A 40 15.31 14.98 -2.71
N VAL A 41 14.42 14.22 -3.38
CA VAL A 41 14.80 12.99 -4.10
C VAL A 41 15.75 13.30 -5.27
N ARG A 42 15.51 14.37 -6.05
CA ARG A 42 16.46 14.80 -7.10
C ARG A 42 17.83 15.16 -6.53
N ARG A 43 17.90 15.82 -5.38
CA ARG A 43 19.17 16.11 -4.68
C ARG A 43 19.86 14.83 -4.21
N LEU A 44 19.10 13.85 -3.73
CA LEU A 44 19.60 12.52 -3.37
C LEU A 44 20.28 11.86 -4.58
N VAL A 45 19.57 11.71 -5.69
CA VAL A 45 20.07 11.05 -6.89
C VAL A 45 21.36 11.74 -7.39
N ARG A 46 21.35 13.07 -7.53
CA ARG A 46 22.54 13.84 -7.94
C ARG A 46 23.74 13.64 -7.01
N LYS A 47 23.49 13.58 -5.69
CA LYS A 47 24.55 13.33 -4.70
C LYS A 47 25.13 11.93 -4.86
N LEU A 48 24.28 10.92 -5.03
CA LEU A 48 24.72 9.53 -5.24
C LEU A 48 25.53 9.39 -6.52
N GLU A 49 25.06 9.95 -7.64
CA GLU A 49 25.78 9.89 -8.93
C GLU A 49 27.13 10.61 -8.91
N ARG A 50 27.26 11.70 -8.13
CA ARG A 50 28.50 12.46 -7.98
C ARG A 50 29.52 11.78 -7.07
N GLU A 51 29.07 11.21 -5.95
CA GLU A 51 29.95 10.75 -4.86
C GLU A 51 30.24 9.24 -4.91
N ALA A 52 29.41 8.46 -5.60
CA ALA A 52 29.63 7.02 -5.73
C ALA A 52 30.67 6.72 -6.82
N PRO A 53 31.73 5.95 -6.50
CA PRO A 53 32.79 5.60 -7.46
C PRO A 53 32.35 4.58 -8.51
N GLY A 54 31.15 3.97 -8.37
CA GLY A 54 30.63 2.95 -9.26
C GLY A 54 29.13 2.80 -9.15
N PRO A 55 28.56 1.61 -9.43
CA PRO A 55 27.14 1.34 -9.31
C PRO A 55 26.62 1.59 -7.90
N VAL A 56 25.36 2.06 -7.79
CA VAL A 56 24.70 2.34 -6.51
C VAL A 56 23.50 1.41 -6.35
N SER A 57 23.44 0.72 -5.22
CA SER A 57 22.28 -0.09 -4.82
C SER A 57 21.60 0.58 -3.63
N VAL A 58 20.37 1.01 -3.83
CA VAL A 58 19.54 1.68 -2.82
C VAL A 58 18.51 0.69 -2.29
N PHE A 59 18.28 0.73 -0.98
CA PHE A 59 17.32 -0.14 -0.29
C PHE A 59 16.43 0.70 0.62
N TYR A 60 15.11 0.52 0.54
CA TYR A 60 14.18 1.06 1.53
C TYR A 60 13.07 0.06 1.83
N GLU A 61 12.48 0.18 3.03
CA GLU A 61 11.43 -0.73 3.49
C GLU A 61 10.08 -0.40 2.83
N ALA A 62 9.38 -1.43 2.34
CA ALA A 62 8.01 -1.28 1.84
C ALA A 62 7.10 -0.76 2.97
N GLY A 63 6.38 0.33 2.69
CA GLY A 63 5.57 1.00 3.70
C GLY A 63 4.62 2.04 3.10
N PRO A 64 4.06 2.93 3.93
CA PRO A 64 3.06 3.92 3.49
C PRO A 64 3.53 4.87 2.39
N CYS A 65 4.85 5.01 2.18
CA CYS A 65 5.42 5.85 1.13
C CYS A 65 5.29 5.23 -0.28
N GLY A 66 4.81 3.99 -0.38
CA GLY A 66 4.57 3.29 -1.65
C GLY A 66 5.84 3.12 -2.49
N TYR A 67 5.67 3.13 -3.82
CA TYR A 67 6.73 2.86 -4.78
C TYR A 67 7.21 4.10 -5.54
N ALA A 68 6.66 5.28 -5.26
CA ALA A 68 7.03 6.52 -5.94
C ALA A 68 8.52 6.86 -5.74
N LEU A 69 9.06 6.61 -4.54
CA LEU A 69 10.47 6.81 -4.24
C LEU A 69 11.37 5.90 -5.11
N GLN A 70 11.02 4.62 -5.23
CA GLN A 70 11.74 3.66 -6.05
C GLN A 70 11.82 4.14 -7.51
N ARG A 71 10.69 4.54 -8.10
CA ARG A 71 10.63 5.04 -9.49
C ARG A 71 11.44 6.32 -9.72
N GLN A 72 11.49 7.21 -8.72
CA GLN A 72 12.23 8.47 -8.81
C GLN A 72 13.74 8.29 -8.59
N VAL A 73 14.15 7.32 -7.79
CA VAL A 73 15.58 7.07 -7.47
C VAL A 73 16.26 6.22 -8.52
N THR A 74 15.54 5.33 -9.20
CA THR A 74 16.11 4.42 -10.20
C THR A 74 16.59 5.20 -11.43
N THR A 75 17.87 5.03 -11.78
CA THR A 75 18.52 5.58 -12.98
C THR A 75 19.40 4.51 -13.62
N SER A 76 20.13 4.83 -14.69
CA SER A 76 21.08 3.89 -15.32
C SER A 76 22.23 3.46 -14.39
N ARG A 77 22.57 4.26 -13.38
CA ARG A 77 23.64 3.99 -12.40
C ARG A 77 23.14 3.65 -11.01
N VAL A 78 21.87 3.93 -10.69
CA VAL A 78 21.26 3.75 -9.37
C VAL A 78 20.14 2.74 -9.48
N SER A 79 20.33 1.55 -8.91
CA SER A 79 19.24 0.59 -8.68
C SER A 79 18.57 0.88 -7.35
N CYS A 80 17.25 0.64 -7.26
CA CYS A 80 16.51 0.84 -6.02
C CYS A 80 15.58 -0.35 -5.77
N ASP A 81 15.84 -1.08 -4.70
CA ASP A 81 15.06 -2.23 -4.27
C ASP A 81 14.16 -1.85 -3.09
N VAL A 82 12.90 -2.25 -3.18
CA VAL A 82 11.93 -2.16 -2.09
C VAL A 82 12.00 -3.44 -1.28
N ILE A 83 12.20 -3.34 0.01
CA ILE A 83 12.48 -4.50 0.87
C ILE A 83 11.25 -4.90 1.66
N ALA A 84 10.98 -6.21 1.73
CA ALA A 84 9.89 -6.77 2.52
C ALA A 84 10.15 -6.61 4.03
N PRO A 85 9.32 -5.83 4.78
CA PRO A 85 9.57 -5.54 6.20
C PRO A 85 9.63 -6.79 7.09
N ALA A 86 8.77 -7.77 6.79
CA ALA A 86 8.68 -9.01 7.56
C ALA A 86 9.91 -9.93 7.39
N LEU A 87 10.68 -9.74 6.32
CA LEU A 87 11.84 -10.56 5.98
C LEU A 87 13.18 -9.89 6.32
N ILE A 88 13.17 -8.68 6.90
CA ILE A 88 14.40 -8.02 7.36
C ILE A 88 14.94 -8.74 8.61
N PRO A 89 16.18 -9.25 8.58
CA PRO A 89 16.79 -9.90 9.73
C PRO A 89 16.82 -8.98 10.96
N ARG A 90 16.38 -9.50 12.11
CA ARG A 90 16.39 -8.77 13.39
C ARG A 90 17.34 -9.45 14.35
N LYS A 91 18.20 -8.68 15.03
CA LYS A 91 19.05 -9.21 16.10
C LYS A 91 18.24 -9.30 17.39
N PRO A 92 18.37 -10.40 18.18
CA PRO A 92 17.80 -10.46 19.52
C PRO A 92 18.28 -9.28 20.37
N GLY A 93 17.36 -8.61 21.10
CA GLY A 93 17.70 -7.50 22.00
C GLY A 93 17.74 -6.10 21.35
N GLU A 94 17.49 -5.95 20.07
CA GLU A 94 17.41 -4.65 19.38
C GLU A 94 16.13 -3.89 19.78
N ARG A 95 16.15 -3.19 20.93
CA ARG A 95 14.97 -2.48 21.51
C ARG A 95 14.85 -1.02 21.09
N VAL A 96 15.94 -0.36 20.71
CA VAL A 96 15.95 1.08 20.42
C VAL A 96 15.89 1.29 18.90
N LYS A 97 14.72 1.63 18.39
CA LYS A 97 14.52 2.07 17.01
C LYS A 97 14.90 3.55 16.88
N THR A 98 15.76 3.88 15.91
CA THR A 98 15.98 5.26 15.45
C THR A 98 16.14 5.24 13.93
N ASN A 99 15.57 6.23 13.28
CA ASN A 99 15.55 6.36 11.81
C ASN A 99 16.95 6.22 11.16
N ARG A 100 17.98 6.76 11.83
CA ARG A 100 19.39 6.62 11.37
C ARG A 100 19.90 5.19 11.47
N ARG A 101 19.51 4.46 12.53
CA ARG A 101 19.92 3.05 12.70
C ARG A 101 19.20 2.16 11.69
N ASP A 102 17.93 2.43 11.40
CA ASP A 102 17.16 1.67 10.45
C ASP A 102 17.71 1.87 9.02
N ALA A 103 18.03 3.10 8.61
CA ALA A 103 18.70 3.37 7.35
C ALA A 103 20.09 2.69 7.25
N ARG A 104 20.90 2.76 8.32
CA ARG A 104 22.21 2.11 8.38
C ARG A 104 22.09 0.58 8.27
N LYS A 105 21.15 -0.01 8.96
CA LYS A 105 20.88 -1.44 8.94
C LYS A 105 20.53 -1.93 7.53
N LEU A 106 19.67 -1.19 6.81
CA LEU A 106 19.34 -1.49 5.41
C LEU A 106 20.59 -1.46 4.52
N ALA A 107 21.45 -0.45 4.66
CA ALA A 107 22.70 -0.39 3.88
C ALA A 107 23.65 -1.55 4.21
N GLU A 108 23.81 -1.92 5.49
CA GLU A 108 24.68 -3.01 5.93
C GLU A 108 24.14 -4.39 5.46
N LEU A 109 22.85 -4.64 5.62
CA LEU A 109 22.20 -5.87 5.18
C LEU A 109 22.18 -5.99 3.64
N GLY A 110 21.95 -4.89 2.92
CA GLY A 110 22.03 -4.84 1.46
C GLY A 110 23.43 -5.18 0.96
N ARG A 111 24.48 -4.61 1.61
CA ARG A 111 25.87 -4.96 1.32
C ARG A 111 26.19 -6.44 1.56
N ALA A 112 25.55 -7.04 2.57
CA ALA A 112 25.72 -8.45 2.89
C ALA A 112 24.86 -9.40 2.02
N GLY A 113 24.00 -8.88 1.14
CA GLY A 113 23.09 -9.70 0.32
C GLY A 113 21.98 -10.38 1.13
N LEU A 114 21.59 -9.84 2.30
CA LEU A 114 20.65 -10.44 3.24
C LEU A 114 19.25 -9.83 3.18
N LEU A 115 18.97 -9.01 2.16
CA LEU A 115 17.67 -8.38 1.98
C LEU A 115 16.86 -9.11 0.91
N THR A 116 15.57 -9.26 1.16
CA THR A 116 14.61 -9.80 0.18
C THR A 116 13.82 -8.65 -0.45
N ALA A 117 14.03 -8.45 -1.74
CA ALA A 117 13.33 -7.43 -2.51
C ALA A 117 11.90 -7.85 -2.84
N VAL A 118 10.98 -6.89 -2.82
CA VAL A 118 9.61 -7.00 -3.32
C VAL A 118 9.60 -6.47 -4.75
N GLN A 119 8.94 -7.18 -5.65
CA GLN A 119 8.69 -6.66 -7.00
C GLN A 119 7.66 -5.52 -6.92
N PRO A 120 8.05 -4.27 -7.24
CA PRO A 120 7.09 -3.17 -7.31
C PRO A 120 6.03 -3.46 -8.39
N PRO A 121 4.75 -3.22 -8.10
CA PRO A 121 3.71 -3.33 -9.12
C PRO A 121 3.88 -2.28 -10.20
N THR A 122 3.28 -2.52 -11.37
CA THR A 122 3.13 -1.45 -12.35
C THR A 122 2.22 -0.34 -11.80
N PRO A 123 2.29 0.90 -12.32
CA PRO A 123 1.37 1.97 -11.92
C PRO A 123 -0.11 1.58 -12.09
N GLU A 124 -0.43 0.82 -13.11
CA GLU A 124 -1.76 0.31 -13.41
C GLU A 124 -2.22 -0.71 -12.35
N ASP A 125 -1.37 -1.68 -12.01
CA ASP A 125 -1.66 -2.66 -10.96
C ASP A 125 -1.79 -1.98 -9.59
N GLU A 126 -0.99 -0.94 -9.32
CA GLU A 126 -1.06 -0.16 -8.08
C GLU A 126 -2.41 0.56 -7.98
N ALA A 127 -2.88 1.17 -9.08
CA ALA A 127 -4.19 1.81 -9.14
C ALA A 127 -5.35 0.81 -8.91
N VAL A 128 -5.27 -0.39 -9.49
CA VAL A 128 -6.27 -1.45 -9.24
C VAL A 128 -6.24 -1.92 -7.79
N ARG A 129 -5.07 -2.06 -7.18
CA ARG A 129 -4.94 -2.39 -5.75
C ARG A 129 -5.54 -1.32 -4.86
N ASP A 130 -5.39 -0.04 -5.20
CA ASP A 130 -5.98 1.06 -4.45
C ASP A 130 -7.51 1.08 -4.57
N LEU A 131 -8.06 0.77 -5.75
CA LEU A 131 -9.50 0.59 -5.93
C LEU A 131 -10.03 -0.59 -5.11
N ALA A 132 -9.30 -1.72 -5.07
CA ALA A 132 -9.65 -2.87 -4.26
C ALA A 132 -9.63 -2.55 -2.75
N ARG A 133 -8.65 -1.77 -2.29
CA ARG A 133 -8.60 -1.27 -0.90
C ARG A 133 -9.80 -0.38 -0.58
N ALA A 134 -10.13 0.57 -1.47
CA ALA A 134 -11.30 1.44 -1.28
C ALA A 134 -12.61 0.64 -1.20
N ARG A 135 -12.71 -0.46 -1.94
CA ARG A 135 -13.83 -1.40 -1.87
C ARG A 135 -13.87 -2.14 -0.52
N ASP A 136 -12.72 -2.60 -0.01
CA ASP A 136 -12.64 -3.25 1.30
C ASP A 136 -12.95 -2.26 2.44
N ASP A 137 -12.49 -1.02 2.37
CA ASP A 137 -12.86 0.04 3.30
C ASP A 137 -14.37 0.27 3.32
N ALA A 138 -15.03 0.32 2.14
CA ALA A 138 -16.48 0.47 2.06
C ALA A 138 -17.23 -0.72 2.68
N ARG A 139 -16.72 -1.95 2.52
CA ARG A 139 -17.28 -3.15 3.15
C ARG A 139 -17.18 -3.08 4.68
N GLU A 140 -16.06 -2.61 5.21
CA GLU A 140 -15.89 -2.41 6.65
C GLU A 140 -16.77 -1.28 7.20
N ASP A 141 -16.91 -0.18 6.43
CA ASP A 141 -17.82 0.92 6.78
C ASP A 141 -19.26 0.43 6.87
N LEU A 142 -19.73 -0.36 5.90
CA LEU A 142 -21.05 -0.98 5.93
C LEU A 142 -21.25 -1.82 7.18
N GLN A 143 -20.27 -2.65 7.53
CA GLN A 143 -20.34 -3.46 8.74
C GLN A 143 -20.42 -2.59 10.00
N ARG A 144 -19.66 -1.50 10.07
CA ARG A 144 -19.72 -0.52 11.18
C ARG A 144 -21.09 0.14 11.27
N CYS A 145 -21.68 0.56 10.15
CA CYS A 145 -23.04 1.14 10.11
C CYS A 145 -24.08 0.14 10.60
N ARG A 146 -24.05 -1.09 10.11
CA ARG A 146 -24.93 -2.18 10.54
C ARG A 146 -24.82 -2.50 12.03
N HIS A 147 -23.61 -2.50 12.57
CA HIS A 147 -23.37 -2.71 14.00
C HIS A 147 -23.96 -1.59 14.85
N ARG A 148 -23.84 -0.31 14.42
CA ARG A 148 -24.43 0.82 15.16
C ARG A 148 -25.93 0.67 15.30
N LEU A 149 -26.64 0.37 14.20
CA LEU A 149 -28.09 0.17 14.23
C LEU A 149 -28.46 -1.07 15.06
N GLY A 150 -27.77 -2.19 14.87
CA GLY A 150 -28.02 -3.41 15.66
C GLY A 150 -27.84 -3.18 17.16
N LYS A 151 -26.82 -2.41 17.58
CA LYS A 151 -26.64 -2.04 19.00
C LYS A 151 -27.69 -1.07 19.51
N LEU A 152 -28.20 -0.18 18.66
CA LEU A 152 -29.33 0.68 19.04
C LEU A 152 -30.59 -0.16 19.30
N LEU A 153 -30.97 -1.04 18.37
CA LEU A 153 -32.13 -1.94 18.52
C LEU A 153 -32.00 -2.80 19.79
N LEU A 154 -30.83 -3.39 20.01
CA LEU A 154 -30.55 -4.20 21.20
C LEU A 154 -30.75 -3.42 22.51
N ARG A 155 -30.26 -2.17 22.57
CA ARG A 155 -30.45 -1.30 23.75
C ARG A 155 -31.91 -0.96 24.02
N ARG A 156 -32.76 -1.04 22.99
CA ARG A 156 -34.21 -0.81 23.10
C ARG A 156 -35.01 -2.12 23.37
N GLY A 157 -34.29 -3.25 23.55
CA GLY A 157 -34.94 -4.55 23.75
C GLY A 157 -35.64 -5.10 22.50
N LEU A 158 -35.31 -4.55 21.31
CA LEU A 158 -35.90 -4.92 20.04
C LEU A 158 -35.05 -6.03 19.39
N HIS A 159 -35.67 -7.21 19.23
CA HIS A 159 -35.01 -8.39 18.68
C HIS A 159 -35.75 -8.91 17.45
N TYR A 160 -35.05 -9.05 16.36
CA TYR A 160 -35.55 -9.72 15.16
C TYR A 160 -35.16 -11.20 15.20
N SER A 161 -36.16 -12.09 15.03
CA SER A 161 -35.95 -13.54 15.13
C SER A 161 -35.38 -14.19 13.87
N GLY A 162 -35.37 -13.45 12.74
CA GLY A 162 -34.89 -13.96 11.47
C GLY A 162 -33.44 -13.55 11.17
N ARG A 163 -33.03 -13.79 9.93
CA ARG A 163 -31.69 -13.37 9.44
C ARG A 163 -31.63 -11.86 9.24
N ASN A 164 -30.66 -11.21 9.91
CA ASN A 164 -30.43 -9.78 9.78
C ASN A 164 -30.00 -9.38 8.35
N TRP A 165 -30.25 -8.12 8.01
CA TRP A 165 -29.84 -7.48 6.74
C TRP A 165 -30.46 -8.11 5.49
N THR A 166 -31.63 -8.74 5.66
CA THR A 166 -32.52 -9.18 4.58
C THR A 166 -33.60 -8.13 4.34
N ARG A 167 -34.32 -8.22 3.21
CA ARG A 167 -35.49 -7.39 2.93
C ARG A 167 -36.54 -7.48 4.07
N ALA A 168 -36.78 -8.68 4.60
CA ALA A 168 -37.71 -8.89 5.71
C ALA A 168 -37.24 -8.20 7.00
N HIS A 169 -35.94 -8.22 7.31
CA HIS A 169 -35.38 -7.47 8.43
C HIS A 169 -35.57 -5.95 8.25
N ARG A 170 -35.34 -5.42 7.03
CA ARG A 170 -35.56 -4.00 6.75
C ARG A 170 -37.03 -3.62 6.94
N GLN A 171 -37.97 -4.40 6.40
CA GLN A 171 -39.40 -4.19 6.58
C GLN A 171 -39.81 -4.24 8.06
N TRP A 172 -39.22 -5.15 8.85
CA TRP A 172 -39.43 -5.18 10.29
C TRP A 172 -38.93 -3.90 10.97
N ILE A 173 -37.74 -3.40 10.64
CA ILE A 173 -37.24 -2.14 11.19
C ILE A 173 -38.19 -0.98 10.84
N ASP A 174 -38.63 -0.91 9.59
CA ASP A 174 -39.54 0.14 9.10
C ASP A 174 -40.93 0.08 9.77
N SER A 175 -41.36 -1.09 10.28
CA SER A 175 -42.61 -1.28 11.00
C SER A 175 -42.52 -0.90 12.48
N LEU A 176 -41.34 -0.63 13.03
CA LEU A 176 -41.18 -0.29 14.43
C LEU A 176 -41.75 1.09 14.75
N THR A 177 -42.41 1.20 15.88
CA THR A 177 -42.92 2.47 16.41
C THR A 177 -41.96 3.02 17.45
N TRP A 178 -41.75 4.32 17.43
CA TRP A 178 -40.80 5.02 18.30
C TRP A 178 -41.54 5.98 19.22
N ALA A 179 -41.28 5.92 20.54
CA ALA A 179 -41.91 6.78 21.52
C ALA A 179 -41.48 8.26 21.37
N HIS A 180 -40.27 8.48 20.91
CA HIS A 180 -39.71 9.83 20.77
C HIS A 180 -39.20 10.10 19.35
N ALA A 181 -39.47 11.34 18.86
CA ALA A 181 -38.99 11.77 17.53
C ALA A 181 -37.47 11.63 17.37
N ALA A 182 -36.69 11.86 18.43
CA ALA A 182 -35.25 11.71 18.42
C ALA A 182 -34.80 10.25 18.18
N GLU A 183 -35.54 9.26 18.69
CA GLU A 183 -35.23 7.84 18.43
C GLU A 183 -35.43 7.50 16.95
N ARG A 184 -36.55 7.94 16.41
CA ARG A 184 -36.88 7.79 14.99
C ARG A 184 -35.81 8.43 14.10
N ALA A 185 -35.42 9.67 14.39
CA ALA A 185 -34.40 10.38 13.63
C ALA A 185 -33.05 9.65 13.62
N VAL A 186 -32.62 9.05 14.74
CA VAL A 186 -31.36 8.27 14.81
C VAL A 186 -31.45 6.99 13.98
N VAL A 187 -32.60 6.30 13.98
CA VAL A 187 -32.79 5.08 13.17
C VAL A 187 -32.77 5.43 11.68
N GLU A 188 -33.49 6.50 11.29
CA GLU A 188 -33.50 6.99 9.92
C GLU A 188 -32.08 7.37 9.44
N ASP A 189 -31.29 8.07 10.26
CA ASP A 189 -29.89 8.41 9.95
C ASP A 189 -29.02 7.16 9.76
N TYR A 190 -29.13 6.17 10.66
CA TYR A 190 -28.36 4.92 10.54
C TYR A 190 -28.77 4.09 9.32
N LEU A 191 -30.05 4.07 8.97
CA LEU A 191 -30.54 3.42 7.77
C LEU A 191 -30.02 4.12 6.50
N LEU A 192 -30.05 5.45 6.47
CA LEU A 192 -29.51 6.24 5.38
C LEU A 192 -28.00 5.97 5.20
N ALA A 193 -27.23 5.92 6.30
CA ALA A 193 -25.81 5.61 6.24
C ALA A 193 -25.53 4.20 5.69
N ILE A 194 -26.39 3.21 6.03
CA ILE A 194 -26.30 1.85 5.46
C ILE A 194 -26.59 1.88 3.97
N ASP A 195 -27.68 2.53 3.54
CA ASP A 195 -28.10 2.58 2.15
C ASP A 195 -27.02 3.27 1.26
N HIS A 196 -26.45 4.37 1.73
CA HIS A 196 -25.35 5.05 1.02
C HIS A 196 -24.10 4.18 0.91
N THR A 197 -23.77 3.44 1.98
CA THR A 197 -22.57 2.61 1.96
C THR A 197 -22.77 1.36 1.11
N GLU A 198 -23.98 0.78 1.07
CA GLU A 198 -24.33 -0.31 0.16
C GLU A 198 -24.25 0.12 -1.30
N ALA A 199 -24.80 1.29 -1.64
CA ALA A 199 -24.71 1.85 -2.99
C ALA A 199 -23.26 2.09 -3.42
N ARG A 200 -22.44 2.67 -2.54
CA ARG A 200 -21.00 2.88 -2.77
C ARG A 200 -20.27 1.56 -3.03
N LEU A 201 -20.57 0.52 -2.24
CA LEU A 201 -19.94 -0.79 -2.38
C LEU A 201 -20.31 -1.43 -3.73
N LEU A 202 -21.58 -1.37 -4.15
CA LEU A 202 -22.03 -1.86 -5.46
C LEU A 202 -21.33 -1.13 -6.62
N GLU A 203 -21.16 0.19 -6.52
CA GLU A 203 -20.45 0.97 -7.53
C GLU A 203 -18.97 0.55 -7.64
N LEU A 204 -18.29 0.36 -6.51
CA LEU A 204 -16.88 -0.09 -6.50
C LEU A 204 -16.74 -1.52 -7.04
N ASP A 205 -17.66 -2.43 -6.72
CA ASP A 205 -17.69 -3.78 -7.27
C ASP A 205 -17.90 -3.75 -8.79
N ALA A 206 -18.79 -2.89 -9.32
CA ALA A 206 -19.01 -2.72 -10.75
C ALA A 206 -17.75 -2.21 -11.47
N ARG A 207 -17.07 -1.19 -10.91
CA ARG A 207 -15.83 -0.66 -11.47
C ARG A 207 -14.69 -1.69 -11.50
N LEU A 208 -14.54 -2.48 -10.45
CA LEU A 208 -13.56 -3.58 -10.42
C LEU A 208 -13.88 -4.64 -11.46
N ALA A 209 -15.15 -5.01 -11.64
CA ALA A 209 -15.59 -5.97 -12.65
C ALA A 209 -15.32 -5.47 -14.08
N GLU A 210 -15.54 -4.19 -14.35
CA GLU A 210 -15.26 -3.55 -15.65
C GLU A 210 -13.75 -3.63 -15.98
N ILE A 211 -12.88 -3.25 -15.05
CA ILE A 211 -11.43 -3.30 -15.22
C ILE A 211 -10.95 -4.73 -15.44
N ALA A 212 -11.47 -5.70 -14.65
CA ALA A 212 -11.13 -7.10 -14.81
C ALA A 212 -11.61 -7.67 -16.19
N GLY A 213 -12.74 -7.20 -16.68
CA GLY A 213 -13.25 -7.54 -18.02
C GLY A 213 -12.36 -7.00 -19.14
N ALA A 214 -11.96 -5.73 -19.06
CA ALA A 214 -11.07 -5.09 -20.01
C ALA A 214 -9.68 -5.76 -20.08
N SER A 215 -9.12 -6.13 -18.94
CA SER A 215 -7.83 -6.82 -18.84
C SER A 215 -7.82 -8.19 -19.51
N ARG A 216 -8.93 -8.95 -19.42
CA ARG A 216 -9.11 -10.26 -20.10
C ARG A 216 -9.21 -10.14 -21.62
N ILE A 217 -9.76 -9.06 -22.12
CA ILE A 217 -9.89 -8.80 -23.57
C ILE A 217 -8.52 -8.43 -24.14
N GLY A 218 -7.73 -7.59 -23.46
CA GLY A 218 -6.39 -7.21 -23.87
C GLY A 218 -5.40 -8.39 -23.94
N SER A 219 -5.50 -9.35 -23.04
CA SER A 219 -4.65 -10.55 -23.03
C SER A 219 -4.99 -11.56 -24.14
N ARG A 220 -6.22 -11.55 -24.66
CA ARG A 220 -6.64 -12.42 -25.79
C ARG A 220 -6.24 -11.86 -27.16
N SER A 221 -6.09 -10.57 -27.31
CA SER A 221 -5.67 -9.94 -28.57
C SER A 221 -4.15 -9.95 -28.80
N GLY A 222 -3.34 -10.19 -27.75
CA GLY A 222 -1.89 -10.33 -27.84
C GLY A 222 -1.38 -11.74 -28.20
N GLY A 223 -2.26 -12.73 -28.35
CA GLY A 223 -1.90 -14.14 -28.52
C GLY A 223 -1.95 -14.69 -29.95
N CYS A 224 -2.12 -13.85 -30.98
CA CYS A 224 -2.28 -14.33 -32.37
C CYS A 224 -1.28 -13.71 -33.33
N ALA A 225 0.03 -13.84 -33.04
CA ALA A 225 1.07 -13.54 -34.03
C ALA A 225 2.38 -14.25 -33.72
N VAL A 226 2.38 -15.59 -33.71
CA VAL A 226 3.60 -16.37 -34.01
C VAL A 226 3.17 -17.73 -34.53
N SER A 227 3.20 -17.91 -35.85
CA SER A 227 3.69 -19.07 -36.54
C SER A 227 3.23 -19.06 -38.01
N ALA A 228 4.08 -18.58 -38.87
CA ALA A 228 4.17 -19.07 -40.27
C ALA A 228 5.43 -18.48 -40.90
N ALA A 229 6.56 -19.12 -40.72
CA ALA A 229 7.64 -19.13 -41.72
C ALA A 229 8.75 -20.07 -41.23
N SER A 230 8.76 -21.29 -41.72
CA SER A 230 9.90 -21.78 -42.47
C SER A 230 9.74 -23.25 -42.81
N THR A 231 9.44 -23.49 -44.04
CA THR A 231 9.86 -24.70 -44.70
C THR A 231 10.49 -24.29 -46.04
N ARG A 232 11.79 -24.40 -46.10
CA ARG A 232 12.60 -24.88 -47.23
C ARG A 232 14.07 -24.84 -46.84
#